data_e88d264f8cd07926a9ba32fe862488e2
#
_entry.id   e88d264f8cd07926a9ba32fe862488e2
#
_cell.length_a   1.000
_cell.length_b   1.000
_cell.length_c   1.000
_cell.angle_alpha   90.00
_cell.angle_beta   90.00
_cell.angle_gamma   90.00
#
_symmetry.space_group_name_H-M   'P 1'
#
loop_
_entity.id
_entity.type
_entity.pdbx_description
1 polymer ?
#
loop_
_entity_poly.entity_id
_entity_poly.type
_entity_poly.pdbx_seq_one_letter_code
_entity_poly.pdbx_strand_id
1 'polypeptide(L)'
;MATTKKAKTSTTRTLLVYLGDTGLEVGELQFSRQGQKEVSAFRYSPAWLSNPDCFALSPDLPLSTDFQYRAGSKETSTFAGAIADTEPDGWGRRVIDRANAKRRKAEKDAGRDAGSAQLSDLDYLLGVLDSSRIGALRFRDNADSPFLDVPHDYNLPEGTHEVPLQTLIQASKAVESGKDTATDLAYLKGRGTSLGGMRPKATVLKPDGTLTIAKFPSVSDTRDVVRGEVLALLLAREAGLNASEAEVVMAGAQAVALIVRFDRPRAGGRIPYLSAASLLQLDSREDGAYTQIAEAIDRFSPRPLADKQELWARICCSMPITTVGDHI
;
A
#
# COMPACT_ATOMS: atom_id res chain seq x y z
N MET A 1 -19.58 -3.29 46.94
CA MET A 1 -19.04 -4.05 45.79
C MET A 1 -18.17 -3.12 44.98
N ALA A 2 -16.85 -3.28 45.09
CA ALA A 2 -15.88 -2.45 44.37
C ALA A 2 -15.72 -3.03 42.95
N THR A 3 -16.18 -2.28 41.94
CA THR A 3 -15.98 -2.60 40.51
C THR A 3 -14.52 -2.38 40.21
N THR A 4 -13.75 -3.45 40.12
CA THR A 4 -12.36 -3.43 39.65
C THR A 4 -12.36 -3.00 38.18
N LYS A 5 -12.00 -1.74 37.90
CA LYS A 5 -11.72 -1.29 36.51
C LYS A 5 -10.54 -2.13 35.99
N LYS A 6 -10.83 -3.06 35.05
CA LYS A 6 -9.78 -3.71 34.26
C LYS A 6 -8.87 -2.62 33.68
N ALA A 7 -7.59 -2.65 34.04
CA ALA A 7 -6.58 -1.79 33.47
C ALA A 7 -6.62 -1.98 31.94
N LYS A 8 -6.84 -0.89 31.19
CA LYS A 8 -6.75 -0.89 29.73
C LYS A 8 -5.29 -1.19 29.38
N THR A 9 -5.04 -2.35 28.83
CA THR A 9 -3.71 -2.72 28.32
C THR A 9 -3.32 -1.71 27.24
N SER A 10 -2.26 -0.96 27.49
CA SER A 10 -1.61 -0.12 26.47
C SER A 10 -0.58 -0.99 25.77
N THR A 11 -0.63 -1.06 24.45
CA THR A 11 0.38 -1.73 23.62
C THR A 11 1.18 -0.64 22.92
N THR A 12 2.49 -0.62 23.12
CA THR A 12 3.40 0.28 22.41
C THR A 12 4.37 -0.58 21.61
N ARG A 13 4.61 -0.20 20.34
CA ARG A 13 5.61 -0.81 19.48
C ARG A 13 6.46 0.27 18.83
N THR A 14 7.75 0.02 18.76
CA THR A 14 8.72 0.88 18.08
C THR A 14 9.25 0.16 16.85
N LEU A 15 9.36 0.88 15.73
CA LEU A 15 9.93 0.40 14.49
C LEU A 15 11.01 1.37 14.02
N LEU A 16 12.08 0.84 13.45
CA LEU A 16 13.04 1.63 12.70
C LEU A 16 12.57 1.72 11.24
N VAL A 17 12.67 2.92 10.69
CA VAL A 17 12.24 3.25 9.33
C VAL A 17 13.46 3.46 8.44
N TYR A 18 13.47 2.77 7.32
CA TYR A 18 14.56 2.79 6.35
C TYR A 18 14.05 3.19 4.96
N LEU A 19 14.97 3.64 4.12
CA LEU A 19 14.70 4.03 2.74
C LEU A 19 15.58 3.22 1.76
N GLY A 20 14.95 2.77 0.67
CA GLY A 20 15.64 2.14 -0.45
C GLY A 20 16.11 0.70 -0.18
N ASP A 21 16.77 0.11 -1.17
CA ASP A 21 17.24 -1.28 -1.09
C ASP A 21 18.47 -1.42 -0.18
N THR A 22 19.33 -0.42 -0.14
CA THR A 22 20.50 -0.37 0.73
C THR A 22 20.14 -0.24 2.20
N GLY A 23 18.88 0.14 2.50
CA GLY A 23 18.40 0.28 3.85
C GLY A 23 19.05 1.46 4.58
N LEU A 24 18.97 2.65 4.02
CA LEU A 24 19.40 3.87 4.68
C LEU A 24 18.42 4.21 5.80
N GLU A 25 18.90 4.28 7.05
CA GLU A 25 18.05 4.61 8.21
C GLU A 25 17.56 6.05 8.14
N VAL A 26 16.25 6.21 8.17
CA VAL A 26 15.57 7.52 8.13
C VAL A 26 15.13 7.98 9.49
N GLY A 27 14.64 7.06 10.33
CA GLY A 27 14.11 7.46 11.64
C GLY A 27 13.42 6.34 12.40
N GLU A 28 12.71 6.75 13.42
CA GLU A 28 12.00 5.89 14.37
C GLU A 28 10.50 6.20 14.37
N LEU A 29 9.68 5.17 14.24
CA LEU A 29 8.23 5.22 14.32
C LEU A 29 7.78 4.51 15.60
N GLN A 30 7.07 5.22 16.45
CA GLN A 30 6.40 4.66 17.62
C GLN A 30 4.89 4.58 17.34
N PHE A 31 4.28 3.48 17.72
CA PHE A 31 2.84 3.29 17.68
C PHE A 31 2.34 2.88 19.06
N SER A 32 1.26 3.48 19.51
CA SER A 32 0.60 3.11 20.76
C SER A 32 -0.90 3.01 20.59
N ARG A 33 -1.48 1.98 21.22
CA ARG A 33 -2.92 1.76 21.23
C ARG A 33 -3.43 1.64 22.66
N GLN A 34 -4.45 2.42 22.99
CA GLN A 34 -5.17 2.35 24.28
C GLN A 34 -6.67 2.25 24.03
N GLY A 35 -7.20 1.04 24.06
CA GLY A 35 -8.58 0.75 23.67
C GLY A 35 -8.79 0.95 22.18
N GLN A 36 -9.57 1.96 21.80
CA GLN A 36 -9.80 2.33 20.39
C GLN A 36 -8.98 3.56 19.95
N LYS A 37 -8.24 4.17 20.85
CA LYS A 37 -7.38 5.31 20.51
C LYS A 37 -6.03 4.80 20.06
N GLU A 38 -5.64 5.21 18.88
CA GLU A 38 -4.33 4.93 18.27
C GLU A 38 -3.59 6.25 18.09
N VAL A 39 -2.30 6.22 18.39
CA VAL A 39 -1.41 7.37 18.23
C VAL A 39 -0.09 6.85 17.68
N SER A 40 0.43 7.51 16.68
CA SER A 40 1.82 7.33 16.26
C SER A 40 2.67 8.54 16.60
N ALA A 41 3.98 8.33 16.63
CA ALA A 41 4.96 9.38 16.73
C ALA A 41 6.15 9.00 15.83
N PHE A 42 6.62 9.93 15.03
CA PHE A 42 7.80 9.74 14.20
C PHE A 42 8.86 10.79 14.49
N ARG A 43 10.12 10.41 14.43
CA ARG A 43 11.27 11.34 14.44
C ARG A 43 12.31 10.89 13.44
N TYR A 44 13.01 11.84 12.85
CA TYR A 44 14.17 11.53 12.01
C TYR A 44 15.37 11.14 12.84
N SER A 45 16.19 10.23 12.31
CA SER A 45 17.48 9.90 12.92
C SER A 45 18.49 11.03 12.69
N PRO A 46 19.42 11.24 13.62
CA PRO A 46 20.51 12.21 13.42
C PRO A 46 21.35 11.89 12.17
N ALA A 47 21.51 10.61 11.84
CA ALA A 47 22.24 10.18 10.65
C ALA A 47 21.54 10.64 9.36
N TRP A 48 20.20 10.53 9.32
CA TRP A 48 19.41 11.05 8.19
C TRP A 48 19.54 12.55 8.05
N LEU A 49 19.37 13.29 9.16
CA LEU A 49 19.44 14.76 9.14
C LEU A 49 20.83 15.31 8.76
N SER A 50 21.88 14.50 8.95
CA SER A 50 23.25 14.84 8.54
C SER A 50 23.56 14.43 7.12
N ASN A 51 22.67 13.69 6.45
CA ASN A 51 22.86 13.28 5.07
C ASN A 51 22.60 14.46 4.13
N PRO A 52 23.51 14.80 3.19
CA PRO A 52 23.31 15.91 2.25
C PRO A 52 22.09 15.71 1.34
N ASP A 53 21.67 14.47 1.13
CA ASP A 53 20.50 14.10 0.33
C ASP A 53 19.23 13.92 1.18
N CYS A 54 19.22 14.37 2.44
CA CYS A 54 18.05 14.25 3.30
C CYS A 54 16.89 15.11 2.79
N PHE A 55 15.69 14.58 2.93
CA PHE A 55 14.45 15.30 2.61
C PHE A 55 13.34 14.93 3.61
N ALA A 56 12.34 15.79 3.75
CA ALA A 56 11.14 15.50 4.51
C ALA A 56 10.30 14.43 3.77
N LEU A 57 9.94 13.35 4.44
CA LEU A 57 9.18 12.23 3.82
C LEU A 57 7.83 12.69 3.28
N SER A 58 7.19 13.64 3.97
CA SER A 58 5.93 14.27 3.57
C SER A 58 5.81 15.65 4.22
N PRO A 59 4.92 16.53 3.74
CA PRO A 59 4.76 17.88 4.28
C PRO A 59 4.37 17.93 5.76
N ASP A 60 3.67 16.89 6.26
CA ASP A 60 3.29 16.73 7.67
C ASP A 60 4.38 16.13 8.55
N LEU A 61 5.58 15.86 7.98
CA LEU A 61 6.76 15.39 8.69
C LEU A 61 7.97 16.30 8.42
N PRO A 62 8.01 17.54 8.92
CA PRO A 62 9.17 18.41 8.79
C PRO A 62 10.41 17.79 9.45
N LEU A 63 11.60 18.09 8.89
CA LEU A 63 12.87 17.55 9.40
C LEU A 63 13.10 17.98 10.86
N SER A 64 13.07 17.03 11.78
CA SER A 64 13.27 17.26 13.23
C SER A 64 13.74 15.99 13.93
N THR A 65 14.56 16.14 14.96
CA THR A 65 14.91 15.06 15.91
C THR A 65 13.83 14.82 16.97
N ASP A 66 12.88 15.74 17.10
CA ASP A 66 11.78 15.62 18.06
C ASP A 66 10.67 14.71 17.51
N PHE A 67 9.99 14.00 18.42
CA PHE A 67 8.84 13.22 18.03
C PHE A 67 7.67 14.08 17.58
N GLN A 68 7.18 13.78 16.40
CA GLN A 68 6.02 14.39 15.76
C GLN A 68 4.84 13.43 15.89
N TYR A 69 3.85 13.84 16.68
CA TYR A 69 2.71 12.99 17.09
C TYR A 69 1.53 13.15 16.14
N ARG A 70 0.89 12.03 15.82
CA ARG A 70 -0.35 12.00 15.07
C ARG A 70 -1.35 11.02 15.69
N ALA A 71 -2.60 11.41 15.75
CA ALA A 71 -3.72 10.55 16.10
C ALA A 71 -4.59 10.33 14.86
N GLY A 72 -4.93 9.09 14.58
CA GLY A 72 -5.86 8.76 13.51
C GLY A 72 -7.31 9.08 13.85
N SER A 73 -8.15 9.12 12.85
CA SER A 73 -9.60 9.19 12.95
C SER A 73 -10.23 7.96 12.29
N LYS A 74 -11.53 7.94 12.13
CA LYS A 74 -12.20 6.89 11.33
C LYS A 74 -11.87 6.97 9.83
N GLU A 75 -11.47 8.15 9.38
CA GLU A 75 -11.29 8.48 7.96
C GLU A 75 -9.81 8.66 7.61
N THR A 76 -8.97 8.96 8.60
CA THR A 76 -7.53 9.18 8.41
C THR A 76 -6.68 8.17 9.15
N SER A 77 -5.57 7.75 8.56
CA SER A 77 -4.58 6.89 9.19
C SER A 77 -3.96 7.56 10.43
N THR A 78 -3.58 6.74 11.39
CA THR A 78 -2.76 7.13 12.54
C THR A 78 -1.36 7.56 12.12
N PHE A 79 -0.88 7.16 10.94
CA PHE A 79 0.47 7.50 10.46
C PHE A 79 0.47 8.78 9.63
N ALA A 80 1.63 9.43 9.57
CA ALA A 80 1.88 10.54 8.68
C ALA A 80 1.87 10.11 7.21
N GLY A 81 1.59 11.04 6.29
CA GLY A 81 1.25 10.79 4.89
C GLY A 81 2.13 9.78 4.17
N ALA A 82 3.46 9.95 4.18
CA ALA A 82 4.37 9.03 3.49
C ALA A 82 4.35 7.61 4.07
N ILE A 83 4.12 7.45 5.37
CA ILE A 83 4.01 6.15 6.04
C ILE A 83 2.62 5.57 5.78
N ALA A 84 1.57 6.38 5.89
CA ALA A 84 0.18 5.99 5.61
C ALA A 84 0.01 5.46 4.18
N ASP A 85 0.67 6.07 3.20
CA ASP A 85 0.65 5.63 1.81
C ASP A 85 1.20 4.22 1.60
N THR A 86 1.99 3.69 2.56
CA THR A 86 2.50 2.31 2.51
C THR A 86 1.54 1.30 3.12
N GLU A 87 0.45 1.73 3.73
CA GLU A 87 -0.62 0.84 4.19
C GLU A 87 -1.42 0.29 3.01
N PRO A 88 -2.07 -0.86 3.19
CA PRO A 88 -3.03 -1.35 2.21
C PRO A 88 -4.29 -0.48 2.19
N ASP A 89 -4.89 -0.36 1.03
CA ASP A 89 -6.17 0.29 0.81
C ASP A 89 -7.23 -0.73 0.38
N GLY A 90 -8.47 -0.32 0.31
CA GLY A 90 -9.63 -1.03 -0.22
C GLY A 90 -9.53 -2.55 -0.35
N TRP A 91 -9.00 -3.02 -1.46
CA TRP A 91 -8.80 -4.44 -1.72
C TRP A 91 -7.85 -5.10 -0.71
N GLY A 92 -6.74 -4.49 -0.42
CA GLY A 92 -5.73 -5.01 0.50
C GLY A 92 -6.28 -5.16 1.92
N ARG A 93 -6.96 -4.15 2.44
CA ARG A 93 -7.61 -4.20 3.76
C ARG A 93 -8.66 -5.31 3.79
N ARG A 94 -9.46 -5.47 2.73
CA ARG A 94 -10.45 -6.56 2.61
C ARG A 94 -9.82 -7.95 2.75
N VAL A 95 -8.68 -8.19 2.09
CA VAL A 95 -7.95 -9.47 2.19
C VAL A 95 -7.46 -9.71 3.61
N ILE A 96 -6.87 -8.70 4.25
CA ILE A 96 -6.34 -8.78 5.62
C ILE A 96 -7.47 -9.02 6.62
N ASP A 97 -8.58 -8.31 6.52
CA ASP A 97 -9.75 -8.48 7.41
C ASP A 97 -10.31 -9.89 7.34
N ARG A 98 -10.45 -10.43 6.12
CA ARG A 98 -10.96 -11.80 5.94
C ARG A 98 -9.98 -12.83 6.47
N ALA A 99 -8.67 -12.63 6.25
CA ALA A 99 -7.65 -13.51 6.81
C ALA A 99 -7.67 -13.50 8.35
N ASN A 100 -7.80 -12.33 8.97
CA ASN A 100 -7.95 -12.20 10.42
C ASN A 100 -9.22 -12.89 10.93
N ALA A 101 -10.35 -12.71 10.25
CA ALA A 101 -11.62 -13.35 10.62
C ALA A 101 -11.53 -14.88 10.60
N LYS A 102 -10.87 -15.45 9.56
CA LYS A 102 -10.68 -16.92 9.48
C LYS A 102 -9.70 -17.44 10.53
N ARG A 103 -8.57 -16.74 10.73
CA ARG A 103 -7.64 -17.08 11.81
C ARG A 103 -8.33 -17.11 13.16
N ARG A 104 -9.10 -16.05 13.47
CA ARG A 104 -9.84 -15.96 14.74
C ARG A 104 -10.88 -17.06 14.90
N LYS A 105 -11.54 -17.46 13.80
CA LYS A 105 -12.47 -18.59 13.83
C LYS A 105 -11.73 -19.88 14.19
N ALA A 106 -10.61 -20.16 13.51
CA ALA A 106 -9.81 -21.36 13.78
C ALA A 106 -9.26 -21.38 15.23
N GLU A 107 -8.82 -20.25 15.78
CA GLU A 107 -8.38 -20.14 17.17
C GLU A 107 -9.52 -20.45 18.15
N LYS A 108 -10.73 -19.90 17.91
CA LYS A 108 -11.91 -20.18 18.72
C LYS A 108 -12.33 -21.64 18.65
N ASP A 109 -12.35 -22.22 17.45
CA ASP A 109 -12.71 -23.63 17.24
C ASP A 109 -11.70 -24.57 17.93
N ALA A 110 -10.44 -24.11 18.08
CA ALA A 110 -9.39 -24.82 18.83
C ALA A 110 -9.36 -24.50 20.34
N GLY A 111 -10.30 -23.69 20.85
CA GLY A 111 -10.39 -23.31 22.26
C GLY A 111 -9.29 -22.33 22.72
N ARG A 112 -8.61 -21.65 21.77
CA ARG A 112 -7.55 -20.67 22.07
C ARG A 112 -8.06 -19.24 22.05
N ASP A 113 -7.28 -18.31 22.63
CA ASP A 113 -7.59 -16.88 22.55
C ASP A 113 -7.48 -16.40 21.08
N ALA A 114 -8.59 -15.95 20.56
CA ALA A 114 -8.68 -15.46 19.19
C ALA A 114 -8.12 -14.04 19.00
N GLY A 115 -7.77 -13.36 20.05
CA GLY A 115 -7.33 -11.96 20.03
C GLY A 115 -8.40 -10.96 19.59
N SER A 116 -8.01 -9.72 19.29
CA SER A 116 -8.93 -8.64 18.87
C SER A 116 -9.58 -8.93 17.51
N ALA A 117 -10.86 -8.57 17.39
CA ALA A 117 -11.57 -8.58 16.10
C ALA A 117 -11.19 -7.37 15.25
N GLN A 118 -10.93 -6.25 15.90
CA GLN A 118 -10.57 -4.99 15.25
C GLN A 118 -9.07 -4.93 15.09
N LEU A 119 -8.62 -4.84 13.85
CA LEU A 119 -7.23 -4.58 13.50
C LEU A 119 -6.91 -3.10 13.74
N SER A 120 -5.65 -2.83 14.06
CA SER A 120 -5.08 -1.48 14.17
C SER A 120 -4.48 -1.04 12.83
N ASP A 121 -4.21 0.26 12.68
CA ASP A 121 -3.46 0.76 11.53
C ASP A 121 -2.08 0.08 11.45
N LEU A 122 -1.45 -0.21 12.59
CA LEU A 122 -0.19 -0.97 12.61
C LEU A 122 -0.35 -2.40 12.06
N ASP A 123 -1.46 -3.08 12.33
CA ASP A 123 -1.71 -4.41 11.79
C ASP A 123 -1.84 -4.37 10.26
N TYR A 124 -2.44 -3.31 9.72
CA TYR A 124 -2.52 -3.09 8.27
C TYR A 124 -1.14 -2.73 7.70
N LEU A 125 -0.41 -1.81 8.31
CA LEU A 125 0.94 -1.43 7.87
C LEU A 125 1.86 -2.65 7.77
N LEU A 126 1.81 -3.55 8.77
CA LEU A 126 2.61 -4.76 8.82
C LEU A 126 2.00 -5.95 8.05
N GLY A 127 0.77 -5.81 7.57
CA GLY A 127 0.09 -6.82 6.74
C GLY A 127 0.54 -6.85 5.28
N VAL A 128 1.58 -6.10 4.92
CA VAL A 128 2.13 -5.96 3.56
C VAL A 128 3.52 -6.58 3.50
N LEU A 129 3.81 -7.38 2.46
CA LEU A 129 5.16 -7.87 2.19
C LEU A 129 6.12 -6.71 1.91
N ASP A 130 7.32 -6.73 2.48
CA ASP A 130 8.33 -5.72 2.23
C ASP A 130 8.69 -5.62 0.73
N SER A 131 8.83 -6.75 0.05
CA SER A 131 9.12 -6.80 -1.39
C SER A 131 8.03 -6.16 -2.24
N SER A 132 6.76 -6.25 -1.83
CA SER A 132 5.62 -5.71 -2.57
C SER A 132 5.14 -4.34 -2.07
N ARG A 133 5.64 -3.83 -0.94
CA ARG A 133 5.28 -2.52 -0.38
C ARG A 133 5.53 -1.39 -1.40
N ILE A 134 4.57 -0.47 -1.53
CA ILE A 134 4.72 0.67 -2.44
C ILE A 134 5.79 1.62 -1.93
N GLY A 135 6.50 2.25 -2.88
CA GLY A 135 7.53 3.22 -2.56
C GLY A 135 8.82 2.59 -2.02
N ALA A 136 9.58 3.38 -1.32
CA ALA A 136 10.91 3.01 -0.84
C ALA A 136 11.01 2.81 0.68
N LEU A 137 9.94 3.09 1.45
CA LEU A 137 9.96 2.91 2.91
C LEU A 137 9.92 1.45 3.30
N ARG A 138 10.73 1.10 4.29
CA ARG A 138 10.89 -0.24 4.85
C ARG A 138 10.96 -0.16 6.38
N PHE A 139 10.56 -1.22 7.06
CA PHE A 139 10.45 -1.23 8.52
C PHE A 139 11.20 -2.41 9.13
N ARG A 140 11.83 -2.20 10.32
CA ARG A 140 12.46 -3.23 11.15
C ARG A 140 12.09 -3.04 12.61
N ASP A 141 12.14 -4.11 13.39
CA ASP A 141 12.01 -3.99 14.85
C ASP A 141 13.27 -3.40 15.50
N ASN A 142 14.44 -3.72 14.97
CA ASN A 142 15.74 -3.18 15.37
C ASN A 142 16.75 -3.29 14.22
N ALA A 143 17.94 -2.69 14.38
CA ALA A 143 18.96 -2.62 13.33
C ALA A 143 19.45 -4.01 12.82
N ASP A 144 19.47 -5.00 13.70
CA ASP A 144 19.96 -6.35 13.41
C ASP A 144 18.86 -7.30 12.88
N SER A 145 17.60 -6.86 12.93
CA SER A 145 16.47 -7.64 12.43
C SER A 145 16.37 -7.57 10.91
N PRO A 146 15.82 -8.60 10.24
CA PRO A 146 15.39 -8.47 8.85
C PRO A 146 14.30 -7.40 8.72
N PHE A 147 14.08 -6.92 7.50
CA PHE A 147 12.91 -6.08 7.23
C PHE A 147 11.64 -6.85 7.53
N LEU A 148 10.68 -6.17 8.15
CA LEU A 148 9.42 -6.77 8.55
C LEU A 148 8.64 -7.19 7.31
N ASP A 149 8.30 -8.44 7.30
CA ASP A 149 7.53 -9.08 6.25
C ASP A 149 6.31 -9.79 6.86
N VAL A 150 5.34 -10.11 6.03
CA VAL A 150 4.19 -10.91 6.48
C VAL A 150 4.70 -12.30 6.89
N PRO A 151 4.37 -12.79 8.09
CA PRO A 151 4.78 -14.13 8.47
C PRO A 151 4.37 -15.16 7.41
N HIS A 152 5.32 -15.99 7.01
CA HIS A 152 5.09 -17.10 6.07
C HIS A 152 4.35 -18.28 6.74
N ASP A 153 3.37 -18.00 7.60
CA ASP A 153 2.57 -19.02 8.30
C ASP A 153 1.68 -19.87 7.37
N TYR A 154 1.79 -19.64 6.08
CA TYR A 154 1.03 -20.40 5.11
C TYR A 154 1.98 -21.34 4.38
N ASN A 155 1.72 -22.64 4.53
CA ASN A 155 2.30 -23.71 3.72
C ASN A 155 1.99 -23.51 2.23
N LEU A 156 2.61 -22.50 1.63
CA LEU A 156 2.80 -22.54 0.19
C LEU A 156 3.71 -23.75 -0.05
N PRO A 157 3.40 -24.62 -1.01
CA PRO A 157 4.28 -25.73 -1.33
C PRO A 157 5.72 -25.25 -1.45
N GLU A 158 6.67 -25.93 -0.79
CA GLU A 158 8.08 -25.58 -0.87
C GLU A 158 8.47 -25.38 -2.34
N GLY A 159 9.10 -24.24 -2.65
CA GLY A 159 9.53 -23.90 -4.00
C GLY A 159 8.55 -23.06 -4.83
N THR A 160 7.36 -22.72 -4.34
CA THR A 160 6.45 -21.81 -5.07
C THR A 160 6.81 -20.34 -4.80
N HIS A 161 7.88 -19.86 -5.44
CA HIS A 161 8.17 -18.42 -5.50
C HIS A 161 7.17 -17.66 -6.38
N GLU A 162 6.47 -18.38 -7.28
CA GLU A 162 5.49 -17.82 -8.22
C GLU A 162 4.13 -18.51 -8.07
N VAL A 163 3.12 -17.75 -7.65
CA VAL A 163 1.74 -18.23 -7.67
C VAL A 163 1.16 -18.01 -9.08
N PRO A 164 0.63 -19.04 -9.76
CA PRO A 164 0.06 -18.89 -11.09
C PRO A 164 -1.07 -17.84 -11.09
N LEU A 165 -1.12 -17.00 -12.13
CA LEU A 165 -2.16 -15.96 -12.28
C LEU A 165 -3.57 -16.54 -12.16
N GLN A 166 -3.80 -17.74 -12.70
CA GLN A 166 -5.11 -18.41 -12.61
C GLN A 166 -5.51 -18.71 -11.16
N THR A 167 -4.56 -19.11 -10.31
CA THR A 167 -4.79 -19.31 -8.87
C THR A 167 -5.14 -18.00 -8.18
N LEU A 168 -4.41 -16.91 -8.48
CA LEU A 168 -4.69 -15.60 -7.93
C LEU A 168 -6.07 -15.07 -8.33
N ILE A 169 -6.49 -15.30 -9.59
CA ILE A 169 -7.84 -14.94 -10.06
C ILE A 169 -8.91 -15.72 -9.29
N GLN A 170 -8.74 -17.02 -9.13
CA GLN A 170 -9.70 -17.87 -8.40
C GLN A 170 -9.82 -17.43 -6.95
N ALA A 171 -8.69 -17.19 -6.27
CA ALA A 171 -8.64 -16.69 -4.91
C ALA A 171 -9.32 -15.31 -4.79
N SER A 172 -9.06 -14.41 -5.73
CA SER A 172 -9.68 -13.08 -5.75
C SER A 172 -11.20 -13.15 -5.89
N LYS A 173 -11.71 -13.99 -6.80
CA LYS A 173 -13.16 -14.21 -6.97
C LYS A 173 -13.80 -14.85 -5.74
N ALA A 174 -13.09 -15.76 -5.08
CA ALA A 174 -13.56 -16.36 -3.84
C ALA A 174 -13.72 -15.30 -2.73
N VAL A 175 -12.75 -14.38 -2.61
CA VAL A 175 -12.81 -13.25 -1.66
C VAL A 175 -13.98 -12.31 -1.99
N GLU A 176 -14.17 -11.93 -3.26
CA GLU A 176 -15.27 -11.05 -3.67
C GLU A 176 -16.63 -11.69 -3.40
N SER A 177 -16.76 -12.99 -3.67
CA SER A 177 -18.01 -13.76 -3.48
C SER A 177 -18.25 -14.20 -2.03
N GLY A 178 -17.31 -13.95 -1.12
CA GLY A 178 -17.43 -14.41 0.27
C GLY A 178 -17.24 -15.90 0.48
N LYS A 179 -16.70 -16.63 -0.50
CA LYS A 179 -16.49 -18.09 -0.49
C LYS A 179 -15.02 -18.49 -0.31
N ASP A 180 -14.17 -17.56 0.09
CA ASP A 180 -12.74 -17.77 0.24
C ASP A 180 -12.41 -18.83 1.27
N THR A 181 -11.36 -19.58 1.01
CA THR A 181 -10.70 -20.51 1.94
C THR A 181 -9.49 -19.84 2.62
N ALA A 182 -8.91 -20.49 3.62
CA ALA A 182 -7.64 -20.05 4.20
C ALA A 182 -6.50 -20.04 3.18
N THR A 183 -6.52 -21.02 2.26
CA THR A 183 -5.53 -21.13 1.17
C THR A 183 -5.65 -19.98 0.18
N ASP A 184 -6.89 -19.61 -0.23
CA ASP A 184 -7.10 -18.45 -1.12
C ASP A 184 -6.52 -17.17 -0.51
N LEU A 185 -6.77 -16.95 0.77
CA LEU A 185 -6.25 -15.79 1.48
C LEU A 185 -4.74 -15.84 1.64
N ALA A 186 -4.15 -17.03 1.78
CA ALA A 186 -2.71 -17.21 1.81
C ALA A 186 -2.03 -16.77 0.50
N TYR A 187 -2.62 -17.10 -0.65
CA TYR A 187 -2.11 -16.64 -1.95
C TYR A 187 -2.14 -15.12 -2.13
N LEU A 188 -3.16 -14.46 -1.56
CA LEU A 188 -3.37 -13.02 -1.73
C LEU A 188 -2.67 -12.17 -0.66
N LYS A 189 -2.51 -12.73 0.56
CA LYS A 189 -1.91 -12.00 1.69
C LYS A 189 -0.47 -11.57 1.35
N GLY A 190 -0.19 -10.31 1.58
CA GLY A 190 1.09 -9.68 1.27
C GLY A 190 1.25 -9.27 -0.19
N ARG A 191 0.82 -10.07 -1.16
CA ARG A 191 0.90 -9.74 -2.59
C ARG A 191 -0.25 -8.84 -3.05
N GLY A 192 -1.48 -9.13 -2.62
CA GLY A 192 -2.67 -8.35 -2.95
C GLY A 192 -2.90 -7.16 -2.04
N THR A 193 -2.07 -6.95 -1.03
CA THR A 193 -2.31 -5.97 0.04
C THR A 193 -1.50 -4.69 -0.08
N SER A 194 -0.53 -4.62 -0.99
CA SER A 194 0.45 -3.51 -1.05
C SER A 194 0.05 -2.34 -1.95
N LEU A 195 -1.13 -2.38 -2.57
CA LEU A 195 -1.49 -1.45 -3.63
C LEU A 195 -2.87 -0.85 -3.36
N GLY A 196 -3.00 0.46 -3.61
CA GLY A 196 -4.25 1.19 -3.42
C GLY A 196 -5.41 0.75 -4.32
N GLY A 197 -6.64 1.11 -3.95
CA GLY A 197 -7.88 0.92 -4.72
C GLY A 197 -8.64 -0.37 -4.40
N MET A 198 -9.91 -0.40 -4.84
CA MET A 198 -10.93 -1.38 -4.46
C MET A 198 -10.92 -2.67 -5.28
N ARG A 199 -10.36 -2.65 -6.49
CA ARG A 199 -10.43 -3.78 -7.43
C ARG A 199 -9.41 -4.88 -7.11
N PRO A 200 -9.74 -6.16 -7.39
CA PRO A 200 -8.84 -7.28 -7.19
C PRO A 200 -7.51 -7.10 -7.94
N LYS A 201 -6.42 -7.21 -7.21
CA LYS A 201 -5.06 -7.08 -7.75
C LYS A 201 -4.05 -7.83 -6.90
N ALA A 202 -2.88 -8.10 -7.49
CA ALA A 202 -1.72 -8.64 -6.77
C ALA A 202 -0.42 -8.12 -7.37
N THR A 203 0.63 -8.04 -6.55
CA THR A 203 2.00 -7.86 -7.03
C THR A 203 2.52 -9.19 -7.56
N VAL A 204 3.04 -9.18 -8.78
CA VAL A 204 3.57 -10.35 -9.49
C VAL A 204 4.95 -10.03 -10.05
N LEU A 205 5.87 -10.95 -9.89
CA LEU A 205 7.19 -10.89 -10.49
C LEU A 205 7.14 -11.62 -11.85
N LYS A 206 7.55 -10.95 -12.92
CA LYS A 206 7.70 -11.57 -14.24
C LYS A 206 8.98 -12.40 -14.30
N PRO A 207 9.08 -13.37 -15.24
CA PRO A 207 10.29 -14.18 -15.39
C PRO A 207 11.57 -13.37 -15.67
N ASP A 208 11.44 -12.17 -16.23
CA ASP A 208 12.55 -11.22 -16.46
C ASP A 208 12.94 -10.41 -15.22
N GLY A 209 12.34 -10.68 -14.05
CA GLY A 209 12.57 -9.95 -12.81
C GLY A 209 11.80 -8.63 -12.68
N THR A 210 10.97 -8.27 -13.66
CA THR A 210 10.15 -7.04 -13.60
C THR A 210 8.99 -7.22 -12.62
N LEU A 211 8.90 -6.33 -11.63
CA LEU A 211 7.77 -6.32 -10.70
C LEU A 211 6.57 -5.60 -11.31
N THR A 212 5.43 -6.27 -11.33
CA THR A 212 4.19 -5.78 -11.95
C THR A 212 3.01 -5.80 -10.98
N ILE A 213 2.01 -5.00 -11.29
CA ILE A 213 0.67 -5.10 -10.72
C ILE A 213 -0.17 -5.93 -11.67
N ALA A 214 -0.61 -7.11 -11.23
CA ALA A 214 -1.62 -7.89 -11.92
C ALA A 214 -3.01 -7.43 -11.47
N LYS A 215 -3.82 -6.88 -12.35
CA LYS A 215 -5.22 -6.53 -12.09
C LYS A 215 -6.14 -7.56 -12.70
N PHE A 216 -7.07 -8.05 -11.90
CA PHE A 216 -7.98 -9.15 -12.23
C PHE A 216 -9.39 -8.65 -12.54
N PRO A 217 -10.16 -9.38 -13.37
CA PRO A 217 -11.58 -9.11 -13.53
C PRO A 217 -12.31 -9.27 -12.19
N SER A 218 -13.18 -8.31 -11.87
CA SER A 218 -14.09 -8.41 -10.74
C SER A 218 -15.33 -9.24 -11.09
N VAL A 219 -15.94 -9.88 -10.12
CA VAL A 219 -17.23 -10.58 -10.29
C VAL A 219 -18.38 -9.62 -10.64
N SER A 220 -18.22 -8.33 -10.38
CA SER A 220 -19.20 -7.29 -10.68
C SER A 220 -19.01 -6.63 -12.05
N ASP A 221 -17.98 -7.01 -12.81
CA ASP A 221 -17.71 -6.38 -14.10
C ASP A 221 -18.80 -6.71 -15.14
N THR A 222 -19.38 -5.67 -15.71
CA THR A 222 -20.34 -5.75 -16.82
C THR A 222 -19.68 -5.49 -18.18
N ARG A 223 -18.41 -5.07 -18.19
CA ARG A 223 -17.58 -4.79 -19.37
C ARG A 223 -16.15 -5.27 -19.12
N ASP A 224 -15.34 -5.34 -20.16
CA ASP A 224 -13.93 -5.72 -20.02
C ASP A 224 -13.09 -4.54 -19.52
N VAL A 225 -13.12 -4.33 -18.19
CA VAL A 225 -12.39 -3.24 -17.52
C VAL A 225 -10.88 -3.47 -17.60
N VAL A 226 -10.44 -4.73 -17.57
CA VAL A 226 -9.02 -5.10 -17.61
C VAL A 226 -8.37 -4.66 -18.92
N ARG A 227 -8.99 -5.02 -20.08
CA ARG A 227 -8.49 -4.58 -21.39
C ARG A 227 -8.65 -3.08 -21.57
N GLY A 228 -9.74 -2.49 -21.08
CA GLY A 228 -9.95 -1.05 -21.12
C GLY A 228 -8.85 -0.26 -20.43
N GLU A 229 -8.37 -0.74 -19.27
CA GLU A 229 -7.27 -0.10 -18.54
C GLU A 229 -5.93 -0.18 -19.29
N VAL A 230 -5.60 -1.34 -19.86
CA VAL A 230 -4.38 -1.48 -20.66
C VAL A 230 -4.45 -0.59 -21.90
N LEU A 231 -5.61 -0.55 -22.59
CA LEU A 231 -5.80 0.34 -23.74
C LEU A 231 -5.60 1.81 -23.35
N ALA A 232 -6.14 2.25 -22.21
CA ALA A 232 -5.96 3.62 -21.72
C ALA A 232 -4.49 3.97 -21.47
N LEU A 233 -3.72 3.06 -20.85
CA LEU A 233 -2.29 3.25 -20.62
C LEU A 233 -1.49 3.28 -21.93
N LEU A 234 -1.83 2.44 -22.90
CA LEU A 234 -1.19 2.46 -24.23
C LEU A 234 -1.48 3.77 -24.95
N LEU A 235 -2.73 4.24 -24.97
CA LEU A 235 -3.11 5.52 -25.58
C LEU A 235 -2.40 6.71 -24.89
N ALA A 236 -2.29 6.69 -23.56
CA ALA A 236 -1.56 7.71 -22.83
C ALA A 236 -0.08 7.77 -23.25
N ARG A 237 0.57 6.61 -23.41
CA ARG A 237 1.97 6.54 -23.89
C ARG A 237 2.11 7.03 -25.34
N GLU A 238 1.20 6.63 -26.23
CA GLU A 238 1.18 7.13 -27.63
C GLU A 238 0.96 8.64 -27.69
N ALA A 239 0.21 9.19 -26.75
CA ALA A 239 0.04 10.64 -26.59
C ALA A 239 1.28 11.35 -25.97
N GLY A 240 2.34 10.62 -25.66
CA GLY A 240 3.60 11.16 -25.10
C GLY A 240 3.60 11.36 -23.58
N LEU A 241 2.59 10.84 -22.87
CA LEU A 241 2.56 10.87 -21.41
C LEU A 241 3.49 9.82 -20.81
N ASN A 242 4.06 10.12 -19.64
CA ASN A 242 4.86 9.17 -18.88
C ASN A 242 3.95 8.17 -18.14
N ALA A 243 3.26 7.31 -18.88
CA ALA A 243 2.40 6.26 -18.35
C ALA A 243 3.15 4.92 -18.22
N SER A 244 2.76 4.11 -17.23
CA SER A 244 3.35 2.78 -16.99
C SER A 244 3.19 1.87 -18.20
N GLU A 245 4.20 1.03 -18.45
CA GLU A 245 4.08 -0.06 -19.41
C GLU A 245 3.01 -1.05 -18.94
N ALA A 246 2.16 -1.48 -19.86
CA ALA A 246 1.08 -2.40 -19.56
C ALA A 246 0.85 -3.38 -20.71
N GLU A 247 0.46 -4.59 -20.38
CA GLU A 247 0.09 -5.63 -21.34
C GLU A 247 -1.09 -6.45 -20.83
N VAL A 248 -1.82 -7.07 -21.75
CA VAL A 248 -2.85 -8.05 -21.43
C VAL A 248 -2.26 -9.44 -21.59
N VAL A 249 -2.34 -10.25 -20.54
CA VAL A 249 -2.01 -11.67 -20.60
C VAL A 249 -3.24 -12.51 -20.34
N MET A 250 -3.29 -13.70 -20.94
CA MET A 250 -4.40 -14.64 -20.74
C MET A 250 -4.04 -15.67 -19.67
N ALA A 251 -4.86 -15.76 -18.63
CA ALA A 251 -4.78 -16.83 -17.62
C ALA A 251 -6.02 -17.73 -17.77
N GLY A 252 -5.88 -18.80 -18.54
CA GLY A 252 -7.01 -19.56 -19.04
C GLY A 252 -7.87 -18.72 -19.98
N ALA A 253 -9.16 -18.64 -19.72
CA ALA A 253 -10.10 -17.82 -20.48
C ALA A 253 -10.19 -16.35 -20.01
N GLN A 254 -9.40 -15.94 -19.01
CA GLN A 254 -9.53 -14.62 -18.39
C GLN A 254 -8.36 -13.70 -18.73
N ALA A 255 -8.68 -12.47 -19.10
CA ALA A 255 -7.69 -11.42 -19.29
C ALA A 255 -7.18 -10.89 -17.94
N VAL A 256 -5.90 -10.64 -17.85
CA VAL A 256 -5.21 -10.01 -16.73
C VAL A 256 -4.40 -8.84 -17.27
N ALA A 257 -4.52 -7.66 -16.66
CA ALA A 257 -3.62 -6.56 -16.95
C ALA A 257 -2.35 -6.71 -16.11
N LEU A 258 -1.20 -6.78 -16.75
CA LEU A 258 0.10 -6.64 -16.10
C LEU A 258 0.61 -5.23 -16.34
N ILE A 259 0.75 -4.45 -15.26
CA ILE A 259 1.20 -3.06 -15.30
C ILE A 259 2.54 -2.98 -14.58
N VAL A 260 3.58 -2.51 -15.27
CA VAL A 260 4.92 -2.36 -14.67
C VAL A 260 4.86 -1.34 -13.55
N ARG A 261 5.43 -1.66 -12.43
CA ARG A 261 5.49 -0.76 -11.26
C ARG A 261 6.53 0.33 -11.51
N PHE A 262 6.08 1.58 -11.42
CA PHE A 262 6.96 2.74 -11.57
C PHE A 262 7.95 2.90 -10.42
N ASP A 263 7.61 2.39 -9.23
CA ASP A 263 8.40 2.51 -8.02
C ASP A 263 9.49 1.40 -7.88
N ARG A 264 9.62 0.56 -8.90
CA ARG A 264 10.63 -0.51 -9.00
C ARG A 264 11.33 -0.44 -10.36
N PRO A 265 12.35 0.43 -10.51
CA PRO A 265 13.10 0.53 -11.76
C PRO A 265 13.76 -0.81 -12.14
N ARG A 266 13.82 -1.13 -13.44
CA ARG A 266 14.52 -2.33 -13.93
C ARG A 266 16.01 -2.35 -13.59
N ALA A 267 16.61 -1.19 -13.43
CA ALA A 267 18.01 -1.02 -13.01
C ALA A 267 18.24 -1.35 -11.52
N GLY A 268 17.18 -1.70 -10.78
CA GLY A 268 17.19 -1.90 -9.34
C GLY A 268 16.87 -0.62 -8.58
N GLY A 269 16.70 -0.77 -7.27
CA GLY A 269 16.33 0.34 -6.39
C GLY A 269 14.82 0.45 -6.15
N ARG A 270 14.47 1.39 -5.26
CA ARG A 270 13.08 1.75 -4.91
C ARG A 270 12.91 3.25 -5.00
N ILE A 271 11.88 3.70 -5.67
CA ILE A 271 11.54 5.14 -5.76
C ILE A 271 10.62 5.50 -4.59
N PRO A 272 10.92 6.55 -3.82
CA PRO A 272 10.00 7.07 -2.81
C PRO A 272 8.64 7.42 -3.42
N TYR A 273 7.59 7.20 -2.65
CA TYR A 273 6.22 7.44 -3.08
C TYR A 273 5.50 8.34 -2.08
N LEU A 274 4.74 9.28 -2.59
CA LEU A 274 3.79 10.10 -1.85
C LEU A 274 2.56 10.31 -2.73
N SER A 275 1.37 9.97 -2.21
CA SER A 275 0.13 10.23 -2.92
C SER A 275 -0.21 11.72 -2.95
N ALA A 276 -1.05 12.13 -3.89
CA ALA A 276 -1.55 13.51 -3.93
C ALA A 276 -2.34 13.84 -2.66
N ALA A 277 -3.14 12.92 -2.14
CA ALA A 277 -3.87 13.09 -0.88
C ALA A 277 -2.93 13.37 0.30
N SER A 278 -1.84 12.62 0.41
CA SER A 278 -0.82 12.83 1.46
C SER A 278 -0.02 14.11 1.25
N LEU A 279 0.29 14.46 0.00
CA LEU A 279 0.96 15.72 -0.35
C LEU A 279 0.11 16.92 0.05
N LEU A 280 -1.19 16.86 -0.18
CA LEU A 280 -2.16 17.89 0.15
C LEU A 280 -2.65 17.84 1.60
N GLN A 281 -2.26 16.81 2.36
CA GLN A 281 -2.69 16.58 3.75
C GLN A 281 -4.23 16.54 3.88
N LEU A 282 -4.92 15.88 2.93
CA LEU A 282 -6.36 15.78 2.91
C LEU A 282 -6.86 14.83 4.00
N ASP A 283 -7.91 15.24 4.71
CA ASP A 283 -8.64 14.37 5.65
C ASP A 283 -9.52 13.35 4.92
N SER A 284 -10.03 13.72 3.74
CA SER A 284 -10.77 12.84 2.85
C SER A 284 -10.24 12.95 1.43
N ARG A 285 -10.10 11.81 0.73
CA ARG A 285 -9.67 11.78 -0.68
C ARG A 285 -10.66 12.45 -1.64
N GLU A 286 -11.89 12.64 -1.21
CA GLU A 286 -12.95 13.29 -2.00
C GLU A 286 -12.85 14.82 -2.01
N ASP A 287 -12.05 15.40 -1.11
CA ASP A 287 -11.92 16.85 -0.96
C ASP A 287 -10.82 17.47 -1.82
N GLY A 288 -10.08 16.65 -2.58
CA GLY A 288 -8.97 17.12 -3.40
C GLY A 288 -9.37 17.68 -4.75
N ALA A 289 -8.62 18.68 -5.23
CA ALA A 289 -8.77 19.25 -6.57
C ALA A 289 -7.43 19.32 -7.30
N TYR A 290 -7.44 19.17 -8.62
CA TYR A 290 -6.23 19.29 -9.45
C TYR A 290 -5.53 20.65 -9.32
N THR A 291 -6.28 21.72 -9.02
CA THR A 291 -5.71 23.05 -8.74
C THR A 291 -4.84 23.04 -7.49
N GLN A 292 -5.23 22.34 -6.45
CA GLN A 292 -4.43 22.17 -5.22
C GLN A 292 -3.15 21.36 -5.50
N ILE A 293 -3.23 20.32 -6.37
CA ILE A 293 -2.02 19.59 -6.80
C ILE A 293 -1.09 20.54 -7.56
N ALA A 294 -1.61 21.39 -8.45
CA ALA A 294 -0.80 22.36 -9.18
C ALA A 294 -0.10 23.37 -8.25
N GLU A 295 -0.78 23.85 -7.20
CA GLU A 295 -0.20 24.69 -6.15
C GLU A 295 0.88 23.94 -5.33
N ALA A 296 0.65 22.65 -5.00
CA ALA A 296 1.63 21.82 -4.32
C ALA A 296 2.86 21.56 -5.19
N ILE A 297 2.69 21.37 -6.50
CA ILE A 297 3.80 21.26 -7.46
C ILE A 297 4.64 22.54 -7.45
N ASP A 298 4.05 23.72 -7.43
CA ASP A 298 4.80 24.99 -7.33
C ASP A 298 5.67 25.07 -6.06
N ARG A 299 5.17 24.49 -4.97
CA ARG A 299 5.86 24.53 -3.67
C ARG A 299 6.95 23.49 -3.50
N PHE A 300 6.73 22.26 -4.02
CA PHE A 300 7.56 21.11 -3.68
C PHE A 300 8.36 20.54 -4.86
N SER A 301 8.00 20.85 -6.11
CA SER A 301 8.70 20.28 -7.26
C SER A 301 9.95 21.07 -7.61
N PRO A 302 11.05 20.37 -7.95
CA PRO A 302 12.24 21.03 -8.54
C PRO A 302 12.01 21.48 -9.99
N ARG A 303 10.93 21.05 -10.66
CA ARG A 303 10.60 21.37 -12.06
C ARG A 303 9.11 21.72 -12.23
N PRO A 304 8.60 22.75 -11.52
CA PRO A 304 7.17 22.98 -11.37
C PRO A 304 6.43 23.18 -12.70
N LEU A 305 7.06 23.85 -13.68
CA LEU A 305 6.44 24.05 -15.00
C LEU A 305 6.24 22.73 -15.75
N ALA A 306 7.28 21.89 -15.81
CA ALA A 306 7.21 20.61 -16.51
C ALA A 306 6.20 19.66 -15.85
N ASP A 307 6.20 19.61 -14.52
CA ASP A 307 5.30 18.73 -13.78
C ASP A 307 3.82 19.19 -13.86
N LYS A 308 3.57 20.52 -13.92
CA LYS A 308 2.22 21.03 -14.20
C LYS A 308 1.78 20.78 -15.63
N GLN A 309 2.69 20.82 -16.61
CA GLN A 309 2.38 20.43 -17.99
C GLN A 309 2.01 18.94 -18.09
N GLU A 310 2.74 18.08 -17.40
CA GLU A 310 2.41 16.65 -17.30
C GLU A 310 1.06 16.43 -16.62
N LEU A 311 0.78 17.12 -15.51
CA LEU A 311 -0.52 17.06 -14.82
C LEU A 311 -1.66 17.49 -15.75
N TRP A 312 -1.51 18.60 -16.45
CA TRP A 312 -2.48 19.09 -17.43
C TRP A 312 -2.73 18.07 -18.55
N ALA A 313 -1.66 17.52 -19.13
CA ALA A 313 -1.76 16.54 -20.20
C ALA A 313 -2.48 15.25 -19.73
N ARG A 314 -2.27 14.81 -18.47
CA ARG A 314 -2.99 13.69 -17.85
C ARG A 314 -4.47 13.98 -17.73
N ILE A 315 -4.85 15.16 -17.24
CA ILE A 315 -6.26 15.60 -17.14
C ILE A 315 -6.90 15.58 -18.54
N CYS A 316 -6.24 16.17 -19.53
CA CYS A 316 -6.74 16.16 -20.92
C CYS A 316 -6.88 14.74 -21.50
N CYS A 317 -5.99 13.82 -21.15
CA CYS A 317 -6.04 12.43 -21.60
C CYS A 317 -7.16 11.64 -20.91
N SER A 318 -7.42 11.88 -19.61
CA SER A 318 -8.44 11.16 -18.84
C SER A 318 -9.87 11.51 -19.26
N MET A 319 -10.11 12.73 -19.76
CA MET A 319 -11.44 13.19 -20.19
C MET A 319 -12.04 12.34 -21.32
N PRO A 320 -11.38 12.13 -22.48
CA PRO A 320 -11.95 11.36 -23.60
C PRO A 320 -12.06 9.85 -23.30
N ILE A 321 -11.22 9.32 -22.44
CA ILE A 321 -11.28 7.89 -22.05
C ILE A 321 -12.24 7.63 -20.88
N THR A 322 -12.96 8.68 -20.42
CA THR A 322 -13.96 8.60 -19.34
C THR A 322 -13.47 7.85 -18.11
N THR A 323 -12.28 8.20 -17.63
CA THR A 323 -11.74 7.67 -16.37
C THR A 323 -12.51 8.28 -15.21
N VAL A 324 -13.64 7.66 -14.84
CA VAL A 324 -14.52 8.10 -13.74
C VAL A 324 -14.01 7.71 -12.34
N GLY A 325 -12.84 7.14 -12.24
CA GLY A 325 -12.23 6.69 -10.98
C GLY A 325 -10.89 7.36 -10.71
N ASP A 326 -10.67 8.54 -11.25
CA ASP A 326 -9.47 9.33 -11.00
C ASP A 326 -9.63 10.01 -9.62
N HIS A 327 -9.26 9.26 -8.58
CA HIS A 327 -9.27 9.76 -7.21
C HIS A 327 -7.91 10.44 -6.93
N ILE A 328 -7.97 11.66 -6.47
CA ILE A 328 -6.84 12.44 -6.00
C ILE A 328 -6.32 11.88 -4.67
#